data_74c795612d71d933d1631f9657963c00
#
_entry.id   74c795612d71d933d1631f9657963c00
#
_cell.length_a   1.000
_cell.length_b   1.000
_cell.length_c   1.000
_cell.angle_alpha   90.00
_cell.angle_beta   90.00
_cell.angle_gamma   90.00
#
_symmetry.space_group_name_H-M   'P 1'
#
loop_
_entity.id
_entity.type
_entity.pdbx_description
1 polymer ?
#
loop_
_entity_poly.entity_id
_entity_poly.type
_entity_poly.pdbx_seq_one_letter_code
_entity_poly.pdbx_strand_id
1 'polypeptide(L)'
;MKFSIKLIALVDLIFILLLSLSGSFSGVLGEVAYILSFVISFLIGAAFLPRLKREREEAKGLCEEERLYLSIDKKSLLRSLPLIAPMVAVIFLLSYLTTLLLGAFGLSNTLPEMGALPLMILEHVLLPTLLEELLFRYLPMRLLMPYSKRACVLVSSVCFALIHLNLFQIPYAFFAGLMLICIDIMAGSILPSLILHFVNNLVSVIFMKYCADSVSGGVFLGVLGVLTVFSLIVIFLNRKAYLAGFKKCIEKGERAEYSPLVLFIIVTVVLSISALSL
;
A
#
# COMPACT_ATOMS: atom_id res chain seq x y z
N MET A 1 -0.41 -19.63 -10.94
CA MET A 1 -0.60 -18.16 -10.86
C MET A 1 -2.04 -17.69 -11.06
N LYS A 2 -2.82 -18.16 -12.06
CA LYS A 2 -4.23 -17.75 -12.26
C LYS A 2 -5.10 -17.91 -11.00
N PHE A 3 -4.96 -19.02 -10.28
CA PHE A 3 -5.68 -19.24 -9.02
C PHE A 3 -5.27 -18.23 -7.94
N SER A 4 -3.98 -17.90 -7.82
CA SER A 4 -3.51 -16.91 -6.83
C SER A 4 -4.09 -15.52 -7.10
N ILE A 5 -4.20 -15.10 -8.36
CA ILE A 5 -4.83 -13.81 -8.73
C ILE A 5 -6.34 -13.84 -8.44
N LYS A 6 -7.04 -14.95 -8.75
CA LYS A 6 -8.45 -15.13 -8.38
C LYS A 6 -8.68 -15.06 -6.88
N LEU A 7 -7.78 -15.67 -6.10
CA LEU A 7 -7.86 -15.65 -4.64
C LEU A 7 -7.67 -14.23 -4.11
N ILE A 8 -6.69 -13.47 -4.61
CA ILE A 8 -6.49 -12.07 -4.21
C ILE A 8 -7.75 -11.25 -4.57
N ALA A 9 -8.23 -11.33 -5.80
CA ALA A 9 -9.44 -10.61 -6.22
C ALA A 9 -10.66 -10.94 -5.33
N LEU A 10 -10.83 -12.20 -4.95
CA LEU A 10 -11.92 -12.63 -4.05
C LEU A 10 -11.72 -12.06 -2.64
N VAL A 11 -10.49 -12.13 -2.09
CA VAL A 11 -10.16 -11.59 -0.77
C VAL A 11 -10.42 -10.10 -0.73
N ASP A 12 -10.01 -9.36 -1.77
CA ASP A 12 -10.18 -7.92 -1.84
C ASP A 12 -11.67 -7.53 -2.03
N LEU A 13 -12.46 -8.32 -2.78
CA LEU A 13 -13.91 -8.12 -2.87
C LEU A 13 -14.60 -8.35 -1.53
N ILE A 14 -14.24 -9.41 -0.80
CA ILE A 14 -14.74 -9.67 0.54
C ILE A 14 -14.36 -8.53 1.48
N PHE A 15 -13.12 -8.07 1.40
CA PHE A 15 -12.64 -6.93 2.20
C PHE A 15 -13.50 -5.68 1.98
N ILE A 16 -13.74 -5.29 0.72
CA ILE A 16 -14.57 -4.12 0.41
C ILE A 16 -16.01 -4.28 0.87
N LEU A 17 -16.57 -5.48 0.73
CA LEU A 17 -17.92 -5.76 1.23
C LEU A 17 -18.00 -5.57 2.74
N LEU A 18 -17.05 -6.14 3.49
CA LEU A 18 -16.98 -6.01 4.94
C LEU A 18 -16.69 -4.56 5.37
N LEU A 19 -15.81 -3.87 4.64
CA LEU A 19 -15.50 -2.46 4.87
C LEU A 19 -16.74 -1.57 4.65
N SER A 20 -17.50 -1.81 3.59
CA SER A 20 -18.75 -1.08 3.34
C SER A 20 -19.80 -1.34 4.43
N LEU A 21 -19.87 -2.56 4.95
CA LEU A 21 -20.72 -2.90 6.08
C LEU A 21 -20.25 -2.22 7.37
N SER A 22 -18.96 -2.09 7.61
CA SER A 22 -18.42 -1.43 8.80
C SER A 22 -18.84 0.04 8.88
N GLY A 23 -18.95 0.72 7.75
CA GLY A 23 -19.43 2.10 7.65
C GLY A 23 -20.90 2.28 8.08
N SER A 24 -21.66 1.20 8.22
CA SER A 24 -23.03 1.24 8.76
C SER A 24 -23.08 1.32 10.29
N PHE A 25 -21.95 1.14 10.97
CA PHE A 25 -21.81 1.20 12.41
C PHE A 25 -21.08 2.47 12.82
N SER A 26 -21.38 2.99 14.01
CA SER A 26 -20.73 4.18 14.56
C SER A 26 -19.97 3.88 15.85
N GLY A 27 -19.02 4.73 16.21
CA GLY A 27 -18.23 4.62 17.42
C GLY A 27 -17.39 3.33 17.47
N VAL A 28 -17.20 2.77 18.65
CA VAL A 28 -16.36 1.58 18.87
C VAL A 28 -16.76 0.37 18.01
N LEU A 29 -18.06 0.23 17.73
CA LEU A 29 -18.53 -0.88 16.91
C LEU A 29 -18.08 -0.74 15.45
N GLY A 30 -18.04 0.46 14.91
CA GLY A 30 -17.50 0.76 13.58
C GLY A 30 -16.01 0.44 13.50
N GLU A 31 -15.21 0.85 14.50
CA GLU A 31 -13.78 0.56 14.58
C GLU A 31 -13.49 -0.94 14.66
N VAL A 32 -14.23 -1.66 15.50
CA VAL A 32 -14.11 -3.12 15.58
C VAL A 32 -14.45 -3.78 14.25
N ALA A 33 -15.54 -3.36 13.60
CA ALA A 33 -15.94 -3.90 12.30
C ALA A 33 -14.91 -3.58 11.20
N TYR A 34 -14.31 -2.39 11.22
CA TYR A 34 -13.20 -2.01 10.35
C TYR A 34 -11.99 -2.96 10.51
N ILE A 35 -11.52 -3.18 11.74
CA ILE A 35 -10.40 -4.09 12.02
C ILE A 35 -10.76 -5.52 11.57
N LEU A 36 -11.96 -5.98 11.87
CA LEU A 36 -12.42 -7.32 11.49
C LEU A 36 -12.46 -7.50 9.97
N SER A 37 -12.74 -6.46 9.19
CA SER A 37 -12.72 -6.56 7.72
C SER A 37 -11.33 -6.96 7.20
N PHE A 38 -10.25 -6.39 7.75
CA PHE A 38 -8.88 -6.79 7.41
C PHE A 38 -8.52 -8.18 7.92
N VAL A 39 -8.82 -8.47 9.18
CA VAL A 39 -8.45 -9.75 9.81
C VAL A 39 -9.12 -10.92 9.09
N ILE A 40 -10.43 -10.83 8.84
CA ILE A 40 -11.18 -11.90 8.15
C ILE A 40 -10.64 -12.09 6.73
N SER A 41 -10.44 -11.00 5.99
CA SER A 41 -9.93 -11.08 4.61
C SER A 41 -8.53 -11.66 4.56
N PHE A 42 -7.65 -11.24 5.46
CA PHE A 42 -6.31 -11.81 5.59
C PHE A 42 -6.34 -13.30 5.93
N LEU A 43 -7.14 -13.72 6.91
CA LEU A 43 -7.26 -15.13 7.31
C LEU A 43 -7.79 -16.01 6.17
N ILE A 44 -8.76 -15.52 5.39
CA ILE A 44 -9.26 -16.24 4.20
C ILE A 44 -8.11 -16.46 3.22
N GLY A 45 -7.35 -15.41 2.87
CA GLY A 45 -6.21 -15.52 1.96
C GLY A 45 -5.11 -16.44 2.49
N ALA A 46 -4.77 -16.30 3.78
CA ALA A 46 -3.72 -17.08 4.43
C ALA A 46 -4.06 -18.57 4.53
N ALA A 47 -5.34 -18.92 4.69
CA ALA A 47 -5.80 -20.32 4.77
C ALA A 47 -5.44 -21.13 3.50
N PHE A 48 -5.27 -20.48 2.35
CA PHE A 48 -4.88 -21.14 1.10
C PHE A 48 -3.36 -21.29 0.90
N LEU A 49 -2.54 -20.61 1.71
CA LEU A 49 -1.07 -20.64 1.55
C LEU A 49 -0.48 -22.06 1.63
N PRO A 50 -0.86 -22.92 2.59
CA PRO A 50 -0.33 -24.28 2.68
C PRO A 50 -0.65 -25.12 1.44
N ARG A 51 -1.89 -25.03 0.95
CA ARG A 51 -2.33 -25.72 -0.27
C ARG A 51 -1.52 -25.28 -1.49
N LEU A 52 -1.38 -23.99 -1.69
CA LEU A 52 -0.63 -23.44 -2.83
C LEU A 52 0.87 -23.78 -2.77
N LYS A 53 1.45 -23.82 -1.57
CA LYS A 53 2.81 -24.30 -1.37
C LYS A 53 2.95 -25.75 -1.84
N ARG A 54 2.08 -26.63 -1.36
CA ARG A 54 2.07 -28.04 -1.73
C ARG A 54 1.89 -28.26 -3.24
N GLU A 55 0.92 -27.58 -3.87
CA GLU A 55 0.72 -27.65 -5.33
C GLU A 55 1.97 -27.25 -6.12
N ARG A 56 2.75 -26.24 -5.62
CA ARG A 56 4.01 -25.81 -6.25
C ARG A 56 5.14 -26.82 -6.04
N GLU A 57 5.26 -27.38 -4.85
CA GLU A 57 6.26 -28.40 -4.54
C GLU A 57 6.04 -29.66 -5.38
N GLU A 58 4.81 -30.12 -5.50
CA GLU A 58 4.43 -31.26 -6.34
C GLU A 58 4.74 -30.99 -7.83
N ALA A 59 4.43 -29.78 -8.33
CA ALA A 59 4.68 -29.41 -9.73
C ALA A 59 6.15 -29.27 -10.07
N LYS A 60 7.02 -28.87 -9.14
CA LYS A 60 8.45 -28.64 -9.36
C LYS A 60 9.32 -29.81 -8.92
N GLY A 61 8.78 -30.77 -8.18
CA GLY A 61 9.54 -31.88 -7.58
C GLY A 61 10.59 -31.42 -6.54
N LEU A 62 10.43 -30.23 -5.97
CA LEU A 62 11.36 -29.58 -5.04
C LEU A 62 10.63 -29.12 -3.80
N CYS A 63 11.23 -29.31 -2.62
CA CYS A 63 10.75 -28.71 -1.39
C CYS A 63 11.07 -27.19 -1.41
N GLU A 64 10.05 -26.35 -1.33
CA GLU A 64 10.21 -24.88 -1.24
C GLU A 64 10.53 -24.46 0.19
N GLU A 65 11.68 -23.79 0.37
CA GLU A 65 12.01 -23.15 1.63
C GLU A 65 10.96 -22.07 1.97
N GLU A 66 10.40 -22.12 3.15
CA GLU A 66 9.34 -21.22 3.55
C GLU A 66 9.90 -19.84 3.89
N ARG A 67 9.83 -18.90 2.95
CA ARG A 67 10.20 -17.51 3.19
C ARG A 67 9.04 -16.76 3.83
N LEU A 68 9.18 -16.43 5.10
CA LEU A 68 8.17 -15.67 5.84
C LEU A 68 8.15 -14.17 5.50
N TYR A 69 9.16 -13.66 4.78
CA TYR A 69 9.28 -12.22 4.46
C TYR A 69 9.21 -11.29 5.69
N LEU A 70 9.59 -11.79 6.86
CA LEU A 70 9.58 -11.06 8.14
C LEU A 70 10.99 -10.86 8.72
N SER A 71 12.04 -11.28 8.00
CA SER A 71 13.43 -11.14 8.44
C SER A 71 13.91 -9.69 8.28
N ILE A 72 14.65 -9.19 9.25
CA ILE A 72 15.30 -7.87 9.17
C ILE A 72 16.74 -8.06 8.68
N ASP A 73 17.01 -7.58 7.47
CA ASP A 73 18.39 -7.29 7.03
C ASP A 73 18.69 -5.80 7.22
N LYS A 74 19.56 -5.48 8.18
CA LYS A 74 19.94 -4.10 8.49
C LYS A 74 20.42 -3.32 7.25
N LYS A 75 21.14 -3.98 6.34
CA LYS A 75 21.65 -3.34 5.11
C LYS A 75 20.54 -2.96 4.16
N SER A 76 19.53 -3.84 3.99
CA SER A 76 18.34 -3.56 3.18
C SER A 76 17.50 -2.46 3.81
N LEU A 77 17.31 -2.47 5.13
CA LEU A 77 16.61 -1.41 5.84
C LEU A 77 17.31 -0.06 5.65
N LEU A 78 18.61 0.04 5.92
CA LEU A 78 19.38 1.27 5.74
C LEU A 78 19.35 1.80 4.29
N ARG A 79 19.24 0.91 3.29
CA ARG A 79 19.08 1.30 1.88
C ARG A 79 17.69 1.81 1.56
N SER A 80 16.67 1.44 2.32
CA SER A 80 15.31 1.92 2.10
C SER A 80 15.07 3.32 2.70
N LEU A 81 15.77 3.71 3.76
CA LEU A 81 15.59 5.00 4.43
C LEU A 81 15.70 6.23 3.50
N PRO A 82 16.67 6.31 2.56
CA PRO A 82 16.73 7.45 1.64
C PRO A 82 15.53 7.56 0.68
N LEU A 83 14.69 6.53 0.58
CA LEU A 83 13.49 6.56 -0.27
C LEU A 83 12.29 7.24 0.42
N ILE A 84 12.34 7.47 1.74
CA ILE A 84 11.23 8.06 2.52
C ILE A 84 10.89 9.46 2.03
N ALA A 85 11.84 10.39 2.07
CA ALA A 85 11.58 11.79 1.76
C ALA A 85 11.10 12.01 0.30
N PRO A 86 11.73 11.42 -0.74
CA PRO A 86 11.23 11.51 -2.11
C PRO A 86 9.84 10.86 -2.27
N MET A 87 9.57 9.74 -1.60
CA MET A 87 8.26 9.09 -1.63
C MET A 87 7.18 10.01 -1.06
N VAL A 88 7.41 10.57 0.13
CA VAL A 88 6.49 11.53 0.77
C VAL A 88 6.29 12.76 -0.11
N ALA A 89 7.36 13.33 -0.65
CA ALA A 89 7.26 14.50 -1.53
C ALA A 89 6.41 14.25 -2.78
N VAL A 90 6.57 13.07 -3.42
CA VAL A 90 5.76 12.70 -4.59
C VAL A 90 4.31 12.44 -4.20
N ILE A 91 4.05 11.83 -3.04
CA ILE A 91 2.69 11.62 -2.51
C ILE A 91 2.00 12.97 -2.30
N PHE A 92 2.66 13.95 -1.65
CA PHE A 92 2.10 15.29 -1.46
C PHE A 92 1.85 16.00 -2.80
N LEU A 93 2.79 15.90 -3.75
CA LEU A 93 2.63 16.45 -5.09
C LEU A 93 1.43 15.82 -5.82
N LEU A 94 1.33 14.50 -5.83
CA LEU A 94 0.22 13.80 -6.49
C LEU A 94 -1.12 14.12 -5.82
N SER A 95 -1.17 14.18 -4.49
CA SER A 95 -2.37 14.59 -3.74
C SER A 95 -2.80 16.00 -4.14
N TYR A 96 -1.86 16.95 -4.20
CA TYR A 96 -2.12 18.32 -4.63
C TYR A 96 -2.63 18.40 -6.08
N LEU A 97 -1.95 17.74 -7.02
CA LEU A 97 -2.36 17.72 -8.43
C LEU A 97 -3.71 17.07 -8.64
N THR A 98 -4.01 15.99 -7.91
CA THR A 98 -5.32 15.33 -7.97
C THR A 98 -6.42 16.24 -7.42
N THR A 99 -6.15 16.95 -6.31
CA THR A 99 -7.09 17.92 -5.74
C THR A 99 -7.38 19.06 -6.70
N LEU A 100 -6.35 19.61 -7.38
CA LEU A 100 -6.56 20.63 -8.41
C LEU A 100 -7.38 20.11 -9.59
N LEU A 101 -7.05 18.91 -10.07
CA LEU A 101 -7.75 18.32 -11.22
C LEU A 101 -9.20 18.04 -10.90
N LEU A 102 -9.50 17.35 -9.81
CA LEU A 102 -10.87 17.01 -9.42
C LEU A 102 -11.66 18.26 -8.99
N GLY A 103 -10.99 19.23 -8.34
CA GLY A 103 -11.57 20.52 -7.99
C GLY A 103 -12.02 21.32 -9.21
N ALA A 104 -11.30 21.23 -10.35
CA ALA A 104 -11.71 21.86 -11.61
C ALA A 104 -13.04 21.28 -12.17
N PHE A 105 -13.42 20.05 -11.75
CA PHE A 105 -14.73 19.45 -12.04
C PHE A 105 -15.77 19.69 -10.93
N GLY A 106 -15.48 20.58 -9.95
CA GLY A 106 -16.39 20.90 -8.85
C GLY A 106 -16.43 19.87 -7.72
N LEU A 107 -15.51 18.90 -7.72
CA LEU A 107 -15.40 17.88 -6.68
C LEU A 107 -14.56 18.39 -5.51
N SER A 108 -14.96 18.06 -4.28
CA SER A 108 -14.22 18.42 -3.06
C SER A 108 -13.87 17.18 -2.25
N ASN A 109 -12.69 17.21 -1.62
CA ASN A 109 -12.26 16.15 -0.69
C ASN A 109 -12.67 16.54 0.73
N THR A 110 -13.41 15.67 1.40
CA THR A 110 -13.73 15.85 2.82
C THR A 110 -12.54 15.37 3.65
N LEU A 111 -11.97 16.25 4.46
CA LEU A 111 -10.91 15.89 5.40
C LEU A 111 -11.53 15.31 6.68
N PRO A 112 -10.89 14.33 7.32
CA PRO A 112 -11.36 13.81 8.60
C PRO A 112 -11.30 14.88 9.69
N GLU A 113 -12.19 14.78 10.67
CA GLU A 113 -12.14 15.64 11.85
C GLU A 113 -10.86 15.40 12.64
N MET A 114 -10.25 16.51 13.10
CA MET A 114 -8.97 16.46 13.82
C MET A 114 -9.21 16.19 15.31
N GLY A 115 -9.15 14.92 15.69
CA GLY A 115 -9.22 14.45 17.08
C GLY A 115 -7.94 14.68 17.90
N ALA A 116 -7.86 14.01 19.04
CA ALA A 116 -6.64 13.99 19.88
C ALA A 116 -5.51 13.25 19.16
N LEU A 117 -4.28 13.81 19.18
CA LEU A 117 -3.15 13.25 18.45
C LEU A 117 -2.87 11.76 18.72
N PRO A 118 -2.88 11.26 19.98
CA PRO A 118 -2.67 9.83 20.23
C PRO A 118 -3.69 8.92 19.54
N LEU A 119 -4.96 9.35 19.51
CA LEU A 119 -6.03 8.61 18.87
C LEU A 119 -5.86 8.62 17.34
N MET A 120 -5.54 9.79 16.76
CA MET A 120 -5.22 9.92 15.34
C MET A 120 -4.02 9.03 14.92
N ILE A 121 -2.98 8.95 15.75
CA ILE A 121 -1.84 8.05 15.49
C ILE A 121 -2.30 6.58 15.50
N LEU A 122 -3.15 6.20 16.43
CA LEU A 122 -3.67 4.85 16.50
C LEU A 122 -4.52 4.52 15.25
N GLU A 123 -5.51 5.37 14.94
CA GLU A 123 -6.54 5.13 13.91
C GLU A 123 -6.05 5.35 12.48
N HIS A 124 -5.19 6.35 12.24
CA HIS A 124 -4.77 6.73 10.89
C HIS A 124 -3.30 6.38 10.57
N VAL A 125 -2.51 5.95 11.57
CA VAL A 125 -1.10 5.59 11.34
C VAL A 125 -0.87 4.14 11.67
N LEU A 126 -1.00 3.74 12.94
CA LEU A 126 -0.55 2.43 13.41
C LEU A 126 -1.42 1.28 12.87
N LEU A 127 -2.74 1.35 13.12
CA LEU A 127 -3.67 0.28 12.71
C LEU A 127 -3.72 0.12 11.18
N PRO A 128 -3.94 1.17 10.36
CA PRO A 128 -3.93 1.02 8.92
C PRO A 128 -2.60 0.47 8.41
N THR A 129 -1.46 1.02 8.86
CA THR A 129 -0.16 0.54 8.42
C THR A 129 0.01 -0.96 8.65
N LEU A 130 -0.27 -1.46 9.85
CA LEU A 130 -0.12 -2.88 10.16
C LEU A 130 -1.05 -3.77 9.32
N LEU A 131 -2.33 -3.40 9.27
CA LEU A 131 -3.37 -4.19 8.61
C LEU A 131 -3.20 -4.19 7.09
N GLU A 132 -2.90 -3.05 6.51
CA GLU A 132 -2.71 -2.88 5.08
C GLU A 132 -1.43 -3.57 4.59
N GLU A 133 -0.32 -3.50 5.33
CA GLU A 133 0.90 -4.21 4.94
C GLU A 133 0.72 -5.74 5.00
N LEU A 134 -0.06 -6.27 5.94
CA LEU A 134 -0.38 -7.70 5.96
C LEU A 134 -1.23 -8.10 4.75
N LEU A 135 -2.26 -7.34 4.42
CA LEU A 135 -3.19 -7.71 3.36
C LEU A 135 -2.63 -7.44 1.96
N PHE A 136 -1.96 -6.29 1.76
CA PHE A 136 -1.55 -5.82 0.43
C PHE A 136 -0.04 -5.95 0.15
N ARG A 137 0.78 -6.41 1.10
CA ARG A 137 2.21 -6.72 0.88
C ARG A 137 2.50 -8.18 1.19
N TYR A 138 2.29 -8.60 2.44
CA TYR A 138 2.61 -9.95 2.85
C TYR A 138 1.86 -11.01 2.02
N LEU A 139 0.54 -10.89 1.91
CA LEU A 139 -0.29 -11.85 1.21
C LEU A 139 0.03 -11.93 -0.30
N PRO A 140 0.11 -10.81 -1.08
CA PRO A 140 0.53 -10.84 -2.48
C PRO A 140 1.95 -11.38 -2.67
N MET A 141 2.91 -11.06 -1.79
CA MET A 141 4.25 -11.62 -1.87
C MET A 141 4.24 -13.14 -1.72
N ARG A 142 3.46 -13.67 -0.77
CA ARG A 142 3.32 -15.12 -0.57
C ARG A 142 2.62 -15.81 -1.74
N LEU A 143 1.65 -15.15 -2.36
CA LEU A 143 0.81 -15.73 -3.41
C LEU A 143 1.38 -15.59 -4.82
N LEU A 144 2.09 -14.49 -5.12
CA LEU A 144 2.48 -14.13 -6.50
C LEU A 144 3.98 -14.13 -6.75
N MET A 145 4.84 -13.77 -5.78
CA MET A 145 6.29 -13.74 -6.00
C MET A 145 6.88 -15.04 -6.51
N PRO A 146 6.41 -16.23 -6.08
CA PRO A 146 6.93 -17.50 -6.60
C PRO A 146 6.68 -17.71 -8.11
N TYR A 147 5.72 -16.98 -8.69
CA TYR A 147 5.37 -17.06 -10.11
C TYR A 147 5.90 -15.87 -10.91
N SER A 148 5.69 -14.65 -10.41
CA SER A 148 6.06 -13.43 -11.13
C SER A 148 6.14 -12.23 -10.18
N LYS A 149 7.34 -11.67 -10.01
CA LYS A 149 7.55 -10.43 -9.25
C LYS A 149 6.78 -9.26 -9.86
N ARG A 150 6.78 -9.17 -11.19
CA ARG A 150 6.01 -8.13 -11.91
C ARG A 150 4.51 -8.21 -11.63
N ALA A 151 3.92 -9.42 -11.61
CA ALA A 151 2.52 -9.60 -11.26
C ALA A 151 2.27 -9.20 -9.79
N CYS A 152 3.17 -9.57 -8.88
CA CYS A 152 3.10 -9.17 -7.48
C CYS A 152 3.08 -7.65 -7.33
N VAL A 153 3.99 -6.94 -8.01
CA VAL A 153 4.06 -5.46 -7.98
C VAL A 153 2.75 -4.84 -8.47
N LEU A 154 2.27 -5.24 -9.65
CA LEU A 154 1.09 -4.64 -10.24
C LEU A 154 -0.17 -4.92 -9.41
N VAL A 155 -0.41 -6.18 -9.04
CA VAL A 155 -1.62 -6.58 -8.29
C VAL A 155 -1.63 -5.92 -6.91
N SER A 156 -0.54 -6.00 -6.15
CA SER A 156 -0.43 -5.36 -4.84
C SER A 156 -0.71 -3.86 -4.92
N SER A 157 -0.11 -3.14 -5.89
CA SER A 157 -0.25 -1.69 -6.00
C SER A 157 -1.65 -1.25 -6.42
N VAL A 158 -2.27 -1.98 -7.38
CA VAL A 158 -3.62 -1.69 -7.84
C VAL A 158 -4.63 -1.96 -6.72
N CYS A 159 -4.55 -3.11 -6.07
CA CYS A 159 -5.46 -3.46 -4.98
C CYS A 159 -5.32 -2.46 -3.82
N PHE A 160 -4.10 -2.13 -3.41
CA PHE A 160 -3.83 -1.15 -2.37
C PHE A 160 -4.40 0.23 -2.68
N ALA A 161 -4.30 0.70 -3.92
CA ALA A 161 -4.86 1.99 -4.31
C ALA A 161 -6.39 2.01 -4.26
N LEU A 162 -7.01 0.95 -4.79
CA LEU A 162 -8.45 0.90 -4.99
C LEU A 162 -9.24 0.70 -3.69
N ILE A 163 -8.65 0.10 -2.65
CA ILE A 163 -9.34 -0.07 -1.36
C ILE A 163 -9.64 1.23 -0.64
N HIS A 164 -8.96 2.32 -1.00
CA HIS A 164 -9.21 3.62 -0.38
C HIS A 164 -10.58 4.17 -0.76
N LEU A 165 -11.22 3.67 -1.83
CA LEU A 165 -12.55 4.07 -2.32
C LEU A 165 -12.72 5.60 -2.45
N ASN A 166 -11.62 6.33 -2.64
CA ASN A 166 -11.56 7.78 -2.72
C ASN A 166 -10.72 8.20 -3.92
N LEU A 167 -11.34 8.85 -4.90
CA LEU A 167 -10.69 9.29 -6.14
C LEU A 167 -9.52 10.26 -5.89
N PHE A 168 -9.56 11.04 -4.81
CA PHE A 168 -8.47 11.93 -4.42
C PHE A 168 -7.25 11.14 -3.90
N GLN A 169 -7.46 9.95 -3.36
CA GLN A 169 -6.40 9.12 -2.77
C GLN A 169 -5.79 8.12 -3.75
N ILE A 170 -6.58 7.56 -4.67
CA ILE A 170 -6.17 6.49 -5.59
C ILE A 170 -4.84 6.77 -6.30
N PRO A 171 -4.58 7.96 -6.91
CA PRO A 171 -3.34 8.19 -7.64
C PRO A 171 -2.08 8.12 -6.77
N TYR A 172 -2.09 8.76 -5.62
CA TYR A 172 -0.93 8.73 -4.74
C TYR A 172 -0.79 7.41 -3.97
N ALA A 173 -1.91 6.75 -3.63
CA ALA A 173 -1.89 5.42 -3.02
C ALA A 173 -1.32 4.37 -3.99
N PHE A 174 -1.64 4.47 -5.29
CA PHE A 174 -1.03 3.60 -6.31
C PHE A 174 0.49 3.78 -6.38
N PHE A 175 0.96 5.04 -6.40
CA PHE A 175 2.40 5.33 -6.38
C PHE A 175 3.07 4.83 -5.10
N ALA A 176 2.48 5.08 -3.93
CA ALA A 176 2.95 4.55 -2.65
C ALA A 176 3.01 3.03 -2.68
N GLY A 177 1.94 2.39 -3.18
CA GLY A 177 1.86 0.94 -3.37
C GLY A 177 3.01 0.38 -4.20
N LEU A 178 3.30 1.01 -5.35
CA LEU A 178 4.43 0.62 -6.21
C LEU A 178 5.78 0.72 -5.48
N MET A 179 6.01 1.82 -4.78
CA MET A 179 7.26 2.04 -4.07
C MET A 179 7.46 1.02 -2.93
N LEU A 180 6.44 0.84 -2.10
CA LEU A 180 6.49 -0.04 -0.94
C LEU A 180 6.72 -1.50 -1.35
N ILE A 181 5.95 -2.04 -2.30
CA ILE A 181 6.14 -3.43 -2.75
C ILE A 181 7.50 -3.65 -3.45
N CYS A 182 8.00 -2.67 -4.20
CA CYS A 182 9.33 -2.77 -4.80
C CYS A 182 10.43 -2.81 -3.73
N ILE A 183 10.32 -2.01 -2.68
CA ILE A 183 11.25 -1.99 -1.56
C ILE A 183 11.26 -3.35 -0.86
N ASP A 184 10.10 -3.95 -0.63
CA ASP A 184 9.95 -5.26 -0.01
C ASP A 184 10.55 -6.39 -0.85
N ILE A 185 10.31 -6.37 -2.17
CA ILE A 185 10.93 -7.34 -3.09
C ILE A 185 12.46 -7.20 -3.09
N MET A 186 12.96 -5.97 -3.04
CA MET A 186 14.40 -5.70 -2.96
C MET A 186 15.01 -6.21 -1.65
N ALA A 187 14.29 -6.05 -0.56
CA ALA A 187 14.70 -6.44 0.78
C ALA A 187 14.45 -7.94 1.08
N GLY A 188 13.47 -8.55 0.40
CA GLY A 188 12.97 -9.88 0.75
C GLY A 188 12.18 -9.91 2.07
N SER A 189 11.60 -8.78 2.46
CA SER A 189 10.90 -8.58 3.73
C SER A 189 9.89 -7.44 3.62
N ILE A 190 8.78 -7.52 4.35
CA ILE A 190 7.78 -6.43 4.45
C ILE A 190 8.12 -5.38 5.52
N LEU A 191 9.18 -5.58 6.29
CA LEU A 191 9.52 -4.66 7.37
C LEU A 191 9.97 -3.27 6.90
N PRO A 192 10.72 -3.12 5.79
CA PRO A 192 10.99 -1.80 5.23
C PRO A 192 9.74 -1.05 4.82
N SER A 193 8.80 -1.68 4.11
CA SER A 193 7.54 -1.01 3.74
C SER A 193 6.73 -0.62 4.97
N LEU A 194 6.64 -1.49 5.98
CA LEU A 194 5.97 -1.20 7.23
C LEU A 194 6.50 0.09 7.88
N ILE A 195 7.83 0.26 7.94
CA ILE A 195 8.45 1.45 8.51
C ILE A 195 8.20 2.68 7.63
N LEU A 196 8.38 2.57 6.31
CA LEU A 196 8.19 3.68 5.39
C LEU A 196 6.73 4.12 5.34
N HIS A 197 5.80 3.17 5.36
CA HIS A 197 4.36 3.44 5.39
C HIS A 197 3.94 4.11 6.69
N PHE A 198 4.41 3.59 7.83
CA PHE A 198 4.21 4.22 9.13
C PHE A 198 4.69 5.68 9.15
N VAL A 199 5.91 5.93 8.68
CA VAL A 199 6.47 7.29 8.61
C VAL A 199 5.65 8.17 7.68
N ASN A 200 5.22 7.68 6.51
CA ASN A 200 4.38 8.43 5.58
C ASN A 200 3.06 8.85 6.23
N ASN A 201 2.36 7.92 6.87
CA ASN A 201 1.07 8.19 7.52
C ASN A 201 1.25 9.14 8.72
N LEU A 202 2.32 8.96 9.52
CA LEU A 202 2.64 9.86 10.63
C LEU A 202 2.92 11.29 10.15
N VAL A 203 3.73 11.44 9.09
CA VAL A 203 4.03 12.74 8.48
C VAL A 203 2.75 13.40 7.96
N SER A 204 1.84 12.64 7.33
CA SER A 204 0.56 13.14 6.84
C SER A 204 -0.35 13.63 7.98
N VAL A 205 -0.44 12.88 9.08
CA VAL A 205 -1.24 13.28 10.26
C VAL A 205 -0.65 14.53 10.91
N ILE A 206 0.67 14.61 11.07
CA ILE A 206 1.34 15.79 11.63
C ILE A 206 1.12 17.00 10.72
N PHE A 207 1.26 16.85 9.40
CA PHE A 207 1.01 17.91 8.45
C PHE A 207 -0.41 18.43 8.54
N MET A 208 -1.42 17.55 8.47
CA MET A 208 -2.82 17.93 8.56
C MET A 208 -3.14 18.66 9.86
N LYS A 209 -2.57 18.21 10.99
CA LYS A 209 -2.90 18.77 12.31
C LYS A 209 -2.20 20.09 12.62
N TYR A 210 -0.94 20.26 12.18
CA TYR A 210 -0.07 21.36 12.63
C TYR A 210 0.46 22.25 11.51
N CYS A 211 0.34 21.84 10.26
CA CYS A 211 0.92 22.54 9.12
C CYS A 211 -0.12 23.00 8.10
N ALA A 212 -1.41 23.09 8.51
CA ALA A 212 -2.48 23.51 7.62
C ALA A 212 -2.48 25.02 7.29
N ASP A 213 -1.79 25.84 8.12
CA ASP A 213 -1.60 27.27 7.82
C ASP A 213 -0.44 27.48 6.83
N SER A 214 -0.45 28.67 6.18
CA SER A 214 0.50 28.99 5.10
C SER A 214 1.95 29.08 5.57
N VAL A 215 2.20 29.45 6.81
CA VAL A 215 3.58 29.64 7.33
C VAL A 215 4.16 28.28 7.74
N SER A 216 3.48 27.54 8.61
CA SER A 216 3.96 26.22 9.06
C SER A 216 3.99 25.21 7.92
N GLY A 217 3.00 25.26 7.01
CA GLY A 217 3.00 24.45 5.80
C GLY A 217 4.17 24.77 4.86
N GLY A 218 4.51 26.05 4.68
CA GLY A 218 5.67 26.46 3.91
C GLY A 218 7.00 25.97 4.51
N VAL A 219 7.16 26.08 5.82
CA VAL A 219 8.35 25.56 6.53
C VAL A 219 8.45 24.05 6.37
N PHE A 220 7.34 23.33 6.58
CA PHE A 220 7.29 21.87 6.40
C PHE A 220 7.71 21.45 4.99
N LEU A 221 7.13 22.06 3.95
CA LEU A 221 7.48 21.76 2.55
C LEU A 221 8.94 22.11 2.23
N GLY A 222 9.48 23.19 2.82
CA GLY A 222 10.89 23.56 2.70
C GLY A 222 11.80 22.47 3.29
N VAL A 223 11.52 22.01 4.50
CA VAL A 223 12.28 20.93 5.14
C VAL A 223 12.17 19.63 4.33
N LEU A 224 10.96 19.26 3.90
CA LEU A 224 10.75 18.09 3.04
C LEU A 224 11.54 18.20 1.73
N GLY A 225 11.58 19.37 1.12
CA GLY A 225 12.37 19.65 -0.10
C GLY A 225 13.86 19.42 0.13
N VAL A 226 14.43 19.97 1.21
CA VAL A 226 15.84 19.77 1.57
C VAL A 226 16.16 18.29 1.81
N LEU A 227 15.33 17.59 2.58
CA LEU A 227 15.49 16.15 2.84
C LEU A 227 15.38 15.33 1.54
N THR A 228 14.49 15.73 0.64
CA THR A 228 14.32 15.07 -0.67
C THR A 228 15.57 15.24 -1.52
N VAL A 229 16.13 16.46 -1.63
CA VAL A 229 17.37 16.70 -2.39
C VAL A 229 18.52 15.90 -1.81
N PHE A 230 18.71 15.90 -0.49
CA PHE A 230 19.74 15.09 0.16
C PHE A 230 19.57 13.60 -0.14
N SER A 231 18.34 13.10 -0.03
CA SER A 231 18.01 11.71 -0.33
C SER A 231 18.29 11.34 -1.79
N LEU A 232 17.95 12.21 -2.74
CA LEU A 232 18.23 12.00 -4.16
C LEU A 232 19.74 11.95 -4.45
N ILE A 233 20.56 12.74 -3.74
CA ILE A 233 22.03 12.66 -3.83
C ILE A 233 22.49 11.29 -3.34
N VAL A 234 22.01 10.80 -2.19
CA VAL A 234 22.36 9.47 -1.67
C VAL A 234 21.96 8.35 -2.64
N ILE A 235 20.75 8.44 -3.20
CA ILE A 235 20.25 7.48 -4.20
C ILE A 235 21.13 7.52 -5.47
N PHE A 236 21.49 8.71 -5.94
CA PHE A 236 22.34 8.88 -7.12
C PHE A 236 23.74 8.29 -6.91
N LEU A 237 24.35 8.54 -5.76
CA LEU A 237 25.67 7.94 -5.41
C LEU A 237 25.61 6.42 -5.36
N ASN A 238 24.48 5.85 -4.97
CA ASN A 238 24.23 4.41 -4.89
C ASN A 238 23.40 3.86 -6.07
N ARG A 239 23.26 4.59 -7.17
CA ARG A 239 22.33 4.28 -8.28
C ARG A 239 22.44 2.88 -8.84
N LYS A 240 23.66 2.29 -8.89
CA LYS A 240 23.86 0.91 -9.37
C LYS A 240 23.09 -0.10 -8.52
N ALA A 241 23.11 0.07 -7.20
CA ALA A 241 22.38 -0.83 -6.27
C ALA A 241 20.87 -0.67 -6.41
N TYR A 242 20.37 0.58 -6.50
CA TYR A 242 18.94 0.84 -6.68
C TYR A 242 18.43 0.34 -8.04
N LEU A 243 19.18 0.57 -9.14
CA LEU A 243 18.82 0.07 -10.47
C LEU A 243 18.80 -1.46 -10.52
N ALA A 244 19.79 -2.12 -9.89
CA ALA A 244 19.82 -3.58 -9.79
C ALA A 244 18.63 -4.13 -8.98
N GLY A 245 18.25 -3.44 -7.89
CA GLY A 245 17.06 -3.76 -7.10
C GLY A 245 15.77 -3.59 -7.91
N PHE A 246 15.60 -2.45 -8.59
CA PHE A 246 14.43 -2.18 -9.43
C PHE A 246 14.26 -3.19 -10.57
N LYS A 247 15.37 -3.61 -11.20
CA LYS A 247 15.34 -4.67 -12.23
C LYS A 247 14.72 -5.95 -11.68
N LYS A 248 14.94 -6.31 -10.41
CA LYS A 248 14.31 -7.48 -9.78
C LYS A 248 12.78 -7.35 -9.72
N CYS A 249 12.24 -6.14 -9.52
CA CYS A 249 10.80 -5.91 -9.40
C CYS A 249 10.06 -6.09 -10.74
N ILE A 250 10.72 -5.75 -11.85
CA ILE A 250 10.16 -5.85 -13.20
C ILE A 250 10.55 -7.15 -13.93
N GLU A 251 11.26 -8.06 -13.24
CA GLU A 251 11.66 -9.35 -13.79
C GLU A 251 10.44 -10.15 -14.25
N LYS A 252 10.50 -10.59 -15.51
CA LYS A 252 9.43 -11.38 -16.10
C LYS A 252 9.42 -12.78 -15.48
N GLY A 253 8.25 -13.20 -15.01
CA GLY A 253 7.97 -14.55 -14.57
C GLY A 253 6.93 -15.20 -15.49
N GLU A 254 6.11 -16.07 -14.92
CA GLU A 254 4.97 -16.66 -15.63
C GLU A 254 4.01 -15.58 -16.14
N ARG A 255 3.37 -15.85 -17.27
CA ARG A 255 2.37 -14.94 -17.84
C ARG A 255 1.15 -14.82 -16.93
N ALA A 256 0.88 -13.61 -16.46
CA ALA A 256 -0.25 -13.32 -15.59
C ALA A 256 -1.53 -13.14 -16.40
N GLU A 257 -2.63 -13.69 -15.89
CA GLU A 257 -3.98 -13.44 -16.40
C GLU A 257 -4.71 -12.57 -15.38
N TYR A 258 -4.93 -11.31 -15.72
CA TYR A 258 -5.50 -10.29 -14.82
C TYR A 258 -7.04 -10.20 -14.90
N SER A 259 -7.69 -10.96 -15.77
CA SER A 259 -9.16 -10.96 -15.89
C SER A 259 -9.91 -11.14 -14.57
N PRO A 260 -9.42 -11.91 -13.56
CA PRO A 260 -10.10 -12.01 -12.27
C PRO A 260 -10.17 -10.70 -11.48
N LEU A 261 -9.27 -9.74 -11.75
CA LEU A 261 -9.28 -8.44 -11.08
C LEU A 261 -10.29 -7.45 -11.68
N VAL A 262 -10.83 -7.73 -12.87
CA VAL A 262 -11.72 -6.80 -13.58
C VAL A 262 -12.96 -6.49 -12.73
N LEU A 263 -13.59 -7.50 -12.14
CA LEU A 263 -14.77 -7.29 -11.29
C LEU A 263 -14.42 -6.43 -10.06
N PHE A 264 -13.30 -6.72 -9.40
CA PHE A 264 -12.83 -5.93 -8.27
C PHE A 264 -12.60 -4.47 -8.67
N ILE A 265 -11.93 -4.22 -9.81
CA ILE A 265 -11.68 -2.86 -10.32
C ILE A 265 -13.01 -2.14 -10.61
N ILE A 266 -13.95 -2.80 -11.30
CA ILE A 266 -15.25 -2.20 -11.61
C ILE A 266 -16.00 -1.82 -10.32
N VAL A 267 -16.09 -2.74 -9.37
CA VAL A 267 -16.81 -2.51 -8.10
C VAL A 267 -16.18 -1.34 -7.35
N THR A 268 -14.85 -1.30 -7.20
CA THR A 268 -14.16 -0.23 -6.47
C THR A 268 -14.29 1.13 -7.15
N VAL A 269 -14.20 1.19 -8.48
CA VAL A 269 -14.39 2.44 -9.23
C VAL A 269 -15.83 2.95 -9.09
N VAL A 270 -16.83 2.08 -9.21
CA VAL A 270 -18.23 2.45 -9.01
C VAL A 270 -18.46 2.99 -7.60
N LEU A 271 -17.96 2.32 -6.56
CA LEU A 271 -18.09 2.79 -5.17
C LEU A 271 -17.36 4.11 -4.95
N SER A 272 -16.17 4.30 -5.54
CA SER A 272 -15.43 5.56 -5.43
C SER A 272 -16.18 6.74 -6.09
N ILE A 273 -16.86 6.48 -7.20
CA ILE A 273 -17.70 7.51 -7.86
C ILE A 273 -18.96 7.78 -7.03
N SER A 274 -19.61 6.74 -6.49
CA SER A 274 -20.80 6.90 -5.65
C SER A 274 -20.51 7.72 -4.40
N ALA A 275 -19.33 7.61 -3.82
CA ALA A 275 -18.89 8.38 -2.66
C ALA A 275 -18.73 9.89 -2.94
N LEU A 276 -18.63 10.30 -4.22
CA LEU A 276 -18.57 11.73 -4.60
C LEU A 276 -19.94 12.39 -4.66
N SER A 277 -21.02 11.62 -4.74
CA SER A 277 -22.39 12.10 -4.90
C SER A 277 -23.14 12.21 -3.56
N LEU A 278 -22.51 11.82 -2.47
CA LEU A 278 -23.03 11.92 -1.09
C LEU A 278 -22.29 13.03 -0.33
#